data_f68d92edb4d8a84161c613bb16a5ac7e
#
_entry.id   f68d92edb4d8a84161c613bb16a5ac7e
#
_cell.length_a   1.000
_cell.length_b   1.000
_cell.length_c   1.000
_cell.angle_alpha   90.00
_cell.angle_beta   90.00
_cell.angle_gamma   90.00
#
_symmetry.space_group_name_H-M   'P 1'
#
loop_
_entity.id
_entity.type
_entity.pdbx_description
1 polymer ?
#
loop_
_entity_poly.entity_id
_entity_poly.type
_entity_poly.pdbx_seq_one_letter_code
_entity_poly.pdbx_strand_id
1 'polypeptide(L)'
;LLHCAEAQKTYSDLLLKQIPENAKSILDVGSGSGNTAKKLIDRGNIVECISPSSFLSEEIEKKLGSMVTIYKTLFEKLETDNTYDLILFSESFQYVPIKKSLEKCYKLLNSNGYILICDFFQKDPSHFTELRGGHSFPRFQNVIQSLKFKEISNIDVTEQTAPTIQILDDFLTQFGGPLKSLTNFYLENRYPMFSKLLKWKYRKRIKKLNRIYFSGQLTAQEFMEQKTYRFMLYQKQ
;
A
#
# COMPACT_ATOMS: atom_id res chain seq x y z
N LEU A 1 -5.02 12.76 -16.24
CA LEU A 1 -5.54 11.37 -16.30
C LEU A 1 -4.62 10.45 -17.12
N LEU A 2 -4.14 10.88 -18.31
CA LEU A 2 -3.23 10.06 -19.15
C LEU A 2 -1.92 9.71 -18.41
N HIS A 3 -1.28 10.68 -17.77
CA HIS A 3 -0.07 10.44 -16.99
C HIS A 3 -0.27 9.48 -15.80
N CYS A 4 -1.43 9.49 -15.14
CA CYS A 4 -1.72 8.54 -14.06
C CYS A 4 -1.86 7.10 -14.58
N ALA A 5 -2.51 6.91 -15.73
CA ALA A 5 -2.67 5.58 -16.33
C ALA A 5 -1.31 5.02 -16.80
N GLU A 6 -0.46 5.88 -17.36
CA GLU A 6 0.90 5.51 -17.77
C GLU A 6 1.78 5.14 -16.56
N ALA A 7 1.72 5.93 -15.48
CA ALA A 7 2.41 5.63 -14.23
C ALA A 7 1.96 4.29 -13.62
N GLN A 8 0.63 4.02 -13.60
CA GLN A 8 0.10 2.74 -13.14
C GLN A 8 0.54 1.56 -14.01
N LYS A 9 0.63 1.76 -15.33
CA LYS A 9 1.15 0.74 -16.24
C LYS A 9 2.62 0.47 -15.94
N THR A 10 3.45 1.50 -15.87
CA THR A 10 4.88 1.40 -15.57
C THR A 10 5.12 0.69 -14.23
N TYR A 11 4.36 1.05 -13.19
CA TYR A 11 4.39 0.37 -11.90
C TYR A 11 4.08 -1.12 -12.03
N SER A 12 2.99 -1.45 -12.73
CA SER A 12 2.58 -2.84 -12.93
C SER A 12 3.62 -3.63 -13.72
N ASP A 13 4.19 -3.05 -14.76
CA ASP A 13 5.20 -3.69 -15.62
C ASP A 13 6.48 -3.95 -14.79
N LEU A 14 6.90 -3.00 -13.96
CA LEU A 14 8.03 -3.18 -13.05
C LEU A 14 7.76 -4.27 -12.02
N LEU A 15 6.57 -4.28 -11.39
CA LEU A 15 6.16 -5.31 -10.44
C LEU A 15 6.22 -6.69 -11.07
N LEU A 16 5.60 -6.86 -12.24
CA LEU A 16 5.55 -8.14 -12.95
C LEU A 16 6.95 -8.63 -13.37
N LYS A 17 7.87 -7.71 -13.68
CA LYS A 17 9.26 -8.01 -14.02
C LYS A 17 10.05 -8.53 -12.81
N GLN A 18 9.68 -8.13 -11.58
CA GLN A 18 10.35 -8.62 -10.37
C GLN A 18 9.89 -10.03 -9.97
N ILE A 19 8.81 -10.56 -10.52
CA ILE A 19 8.29 -11.88 -10.18
C ILE A 19 9.13 -12.95 -10.87
N PRO A 20 9.77 -13.87 -10.11
CA PRO A 20 10.57 -14.95 -10.70
C PRO A 20 9.72 -15.85 -11.61
N GLU A 21 10.29 -16.28 -12.73
CA GLU A 21 9.59 -17.13 -13.72
C GLU A 21 9.17 -18.50 -13.15
N ASN A 22 9.91 -18.98 -12.18
CA ASN A 22 9.61 -20.24 -11.48
C ASN A 22 8.51 -20.11 -10.40
N ALA A 23 8.08 -18.90 -10.05
CA ALA A 23 6.98 -18.69 -9.11
C ALA A 23 5.64 -18.97 -9.83
N LYS A 24 4.97 -20.07 -9.49
CA LYS A 24 3.70 -20.48 -10.09
C LYS A 24 2.50 -20.19 -9.17
N SER A 25 2.63 -20.48 -7.88
CA SER A 25 1.60 -20.20 -6.87
C SER A 25 1.90 -18.91 -6.12
N ILE A 26 0.96 -17.97 -6.14
CA ILE A 26 1.14 -16.61 -5.61
C ILE A 26 0.03 -16.28 -4.61
N LEU A 27 0.41 -15.84 -3.43
CA LEU A 27 -0.48 -15.23 -2.45
C LEU A 27 -0.39 -13.71 -2.55
N ASP A 28 -1.42 -13.05 -3.07
CA ASP A 28 -1.51 -11.59 -3.19
C ASP A 28 -2.15 -11.00 -1.93
N VAL A 29 -1.36 -10.37 -1.09
CA VAL A 29 -1.79 -9.84 0.21
C VAL A 29 -2.22 -8.38 0.08
N GLY A 30 -3.50 -8.12 0.32
CA GLY A 30 -4.08 -6.81 0.12
C GLY A 30 -4.34 -6.52 -1.36
N SER A 31 -4.99 -7.43 -2.05
CA SER A 31 -5.16 -7.49 -3.50
C SER A 31 -5.95 -6.30 -4.11
N GLY A 32 -6.40 -5.34 -3.28
CA GLY A 32 -7.18 -4.19 -3.74
C GLY A 32 -8.42 -4.62 -4.53
N SER A 33 -8.59 -4.09 -5.74
CA SER A 33 -9.69 -4.46 -6.65
C SER A 33 -9.34 -5.63 -7.59
N GLY A 34 -8.27 -6.38 -7.32
CA GLY A 34 -7.87 -7.56 -8.08
C GLY A 34 -7.17 -7.28 -9.42
N ASN A 35 -6.73 -6.05 -9.68
CA ASN A 35 -6.07 -5.73 -10.95
C ASN A 35 -4.72 -6.44 -11.11
N THR A 36 -3.93 -6.51 -10.05
CA THR A 36 -2.65 -7.24 -10.03
C THR A 36 -2.90 -8.74 -10.15
N ALA A 37 -3.85 -9.28 -9.36
CA ALA A 37 -4.24 -10.68 -9.42
C ALA A 37 -4.66 -11.09 -10.84
N LYS A 38 -5.47 -10.27 -11.53
CA LYS A 38 -5.84 -10.52 -12.93
C LYS A 38 -4.62 -10.66 -13.83
N LYS A 39 -3.69 -9.72 -13.77
CA LYS A 39 -2.47 -9.74 -14.60
C LYS A 39 -1.61 -10.98 -14.34
N LEU A 40 -1.56 -11.44 -13.08
CA LEU A 40 -0.85 -12.66 -12.69
C LEU A 40 -1.53 -13.92 -13.26
N ILE A 41 -2.87 -13.99 -13.16
CA ILE A 41 -3.65 -15.08 -13.75
C ILE A 41 -3.47 -15.11 -15.28
N ASP A 42 -3.55 -13.96 -15.94
CA ASP A 42 -3.33 -13.83 -17.40
C ASP A 42 -1.91 -14.28 -17.84
N ARG A 43 -0.93 -14.28 -16.91
CA ARG A 43 0.42 -14.85 -17.11
C ARG A 43 0.51 -16.37 -16.83
N GLY A 44 -0.59 -16.98 -16.41
CA GLY A 44 -0.64 -18.41 -16.08
C GLY A 44 -0.26 -18.76 -14.64
N ASN A 45 -0.22 -17.76 -13.72
CA ASN A 45 -0.01 -18.01 -12.31
C ASN A 45 -1.31 -18.48 -11.64
N ILE A 46 -1.19 -19.35 -10.63
CA ILE A 46 -2.26 -19.66 -9.69
C ILE A 46 -2.21 -18.60 -8.59
N VAL A 47 -3.31 -17.87 -8.42
CA VAL A 47 -3.36 -16.73 -7.50
C VAL A 47 -4.42 -16.94 -6.43
N GLU A 48 -4.04 -16.71 -5.19
CA GLU A 48 -4.97 -16.56 -4.07
C GLU A 48 -4.85 -15.13 -3.51
N CYS A 49 -5.99 -14.55 -3.15
CA CYS A 49 -6.08 -13.15 -2.73
C CYS A 49 -6.45 -13.05 -1.25
N ILE A 50 -5.85 -12.09 -0.55
CA ILE A 50 -6.28 -11.70 0.80
C ILE A 50 -6.83 -10.28 0.74
N SER A 51 -8.07 -10.10 1.19
CA SER A 51 -8.69 -8.79 1.35
C SER A 51 -9.60 -8.77 2.58
N PRO A 52 -9.33 -7.91 3.59
CA PRO A 52 -10.22 -7.75 4.74
C PRO A 52 -11.47 -6.91 4.44
N SER A 53 -11.53 -6.27 3.27
CA SER A 53 -12.65 -5.44 2.84
C SER A 53 -13.67 -6.28 2.08
N SER A 54 -14.91 -6.38 2.59
CA SER A 54 -16.00 -7.05 1.88
C SER A 54 -16.27 -6.44 0.50
N PHE A 55 -16.26 -5.10 0.42
CA PHE A 55 -16.44 -4.37 -0.84
C PHE A 55 -15.38 -4.74 -1.88
N LEU A 56 -14.09 -4.72 -1.50
CA LEU A 56 -13.01 -5.08 -2.43
C LEU A 56 -13.03 -6.56 -2.80
N SER A 57 -13.39 -7.43 -1.85
CA SER A 57 -13.56 -8.87 -2.13
C SER A 57 -14.66 -9.12 -3.17
N GLU A 58 -15.81 -8.42 -3.07
CA GLU A 58 -16.87 -8.48 -4.05
C GLU A 58 -16.43 -7.99 -5.44
N GLU A 59 -15.61 -6.94 -5.50
CA GLU A 59 -15.03 -6.46 -6.77
C GLU A 59 -14.08 -7.48 -7.40
N ILE A 60 -13.28 -8.17 -6.58
CA ILE A 60 -12.44 -9.28 -7.05
C ILE A 60 -13.31 -10.43 -7.57
N GLU A 61 -14.34 -10.84 -6.82
CA GLU A 61 -15.28 -11.89 -7.20
C GLU A 61 -15.97 -11.59 -8.53
N LYS A 62 -16.47 -10.35 -8.70
CA LYS A 62 -17.09 -9.92 -9.97
C LYS A 62 -16.12 -9.96 -11.15
N LYS A 63 -14.86 -9.62 -10.91
CA LYS A 63 -13.83 -9.51 -11.97
C LYS A 63 -13.23 -10.87 -12.35
N LEU A 64 -12.97 -11.74 -11.38
CA LEU A 64 -12.17 -12.94 -11.55
C LEU A 64 -12.99 -14.24 -11.34
N GLY A 65 -14.13 -14.16 -10.67
CA GLY A 65 -15.01 -15.32 -10.46
C GLY A 65 -14.29 -16.50 -9.82
N SER A 66 -14.46 -17.67 -10.40
CA SER A 66 -13.85 -18.92 -9.91
C SER A 66 -12.37 -19.09 -10.23
N MET A 67 -11.74 -18.12 -10.92
CA MET A 67 -10.31 -18.18 -11.24
C MET A 67 -9.40 -17.86 -10.04
N VAL A 68 -9.96 -17.40 -8.93
CA VAL A 68 -9.20 -16.97 -7.75
C VAL A 68 -9.89 -17.40 -6.46
N THR A 69 -9.11 -17.86 -5.49
CA THR A 69 -9.57 -18.05 -4.11
C THR A 69 -9.37 -16.74 -3.33
N ILE A 70 -10.38 -16.29 -2.58
CA ILE A 70 -10.33 -15.05 -1.82
C ILE A 70 -10.53 -15.33 -0.33
N TYR A 71 -9.53 -14.98 0.45
CA TYR A 71 -9.61 -15.00 1.92
C TYR A 71 -10.05 -13.64 2.44
N LYS A 72 -11.29 -13.54 2.94
CA LYS A 72 -11.89 -12.32 3.51
C LYS A 72 -11.40 -12.10 4.95
N THR A 73 -10.10 -11.94 5.14
CA THR A 73 -9.44 -11.84 6.45
C THR A 73 -8.22 -10.95 6.41
N LEU A 74 -7.68 -10.62 7.59
CA LEU A 74 -6.36 -10.00 7.73
C LEU A 74 -5.27 -11.05 7.50
N PHE A 75 -4.14 -10.66 6.93
CA PHE A 75 -3.03 -11.58 6.65
C PHE A 75 -2.54 -12.32 7.90
N GLU A 76 -2.41 -11.62 9.02
CA GLU A 76 -1.99 -12.22 10.28
C GLU A 76 -2.97 -13.25 10.86
N LYS A 77 -4.23 -13.21 10.42
CA LYS A 77 -5.29 -14.15 10.84
C LYS A 77 -5.59 -15.23 9.81
N LEU A 78 -4.91 -15.21 8.66
CA LEU A 78 -5.08 -16.26 7.65
C LEU A 78 -4.74 -17.62 8.25
N GLU A 79 -5.64 -18.57 8.10
CA GLU A 79 -5.44 -20.00 8.40
C GLU A 79 -5.54 -20.76 7.09
N THR A 80 -4.49 -21.43 6.68
CA THR A 80 -4.41 -22.23 5.46
C THR A 80 -3.24 -23.21 5.56
N ASP A 81 -3.42 -24.39 4.98
CA ASP A 81 -2.37 -25.39 4.79
C ASP A 81 -1.65 -25.21 3.44
N ASN A 82 -2.13 -24.30 2.59
CA ASN A 82 -1.51 -24.01 1.31
C ASN A 82 -0.16 -23.34 1.50
N THR A 83 0.76 -23.65 0.60
CA THR A 83 2.07 -23.03 0.49
C THR A 83 2.27 -22.39 -0.87
N TYR A 84 3.12 -21.38 -0.95
CA TYR A 84 3.24 -20.50 -2.11
C TYR A 84 4.69 -20.38 -2.56
N ASP A 85 4.87 -20.22 -3.87
CA ASP A 85 6.19 -19.88 -4.43
C ASP A 85 6.51 -18.41 -4.24
N LEU A 86 5.47 -17.55 -4.19
CA LEU A 86 5.62 -16.12 -3.95
C LEU A 86 4.51 -15.59 -3.03
N ILE A 87 4.88 -14.77 -2.06
CA ILE A 87 3.95 -13.92 -1.32
C ILE A 87 4.22 -12.47 -1.75
N LEU A 88 3.18 -11.83 -2.29
CA LEU A 88 3.23 -10.47 -2.82
C LEU A 88 2.56 -9.49 -1.87
N PHE A 89 3.25 -8.38 -1.59
CA PHE A 89 2.70 -7.19 -0.96
C PHE A 89 2.89 -6.00 -1.90
N SER A 90 1.82 -5.57 -2.54
CA SER A 90 1.79 -4.38 -3.39
C SER A 90 1.00 -3.27 -2.67
N GLU A 91 1.72 -2.29 -2.12
CA GLU A 91 1.17 -1.17 -1.32
C GLU A 91 0.33 -1.61 -0.10
N SER A 92 0.64 -2.78 0.45
CA SER A 92 -0.11 -3.40 1.54
C SER A 92 0.73 -3.79 2.75
N PHE A 93 2.06 -3.83 2.61
CA PHE A 93 2.97 -4.23 3.70
C PHE A 93 2.95 -3.25 4.87
N GLN A 94 2.72 -1.98 4.60
CA GLN A 94 2.61 -0.93 5.63
C GLN A 94 1.48 -1.15 6.64
N TYR A 95 0.49 -1.98 6.33
CA TYR A 95 -0.68 -2.24 7.19
C TYR A 95 -0.54 -3.49 8.06
N VAL A 96 0.49 -4.31 7.85
CA VAL A 96 0.70 -5.56 8.58
C VAL A 96 1.86 -5.46 9.58
N PRO A 97 1.83 -6.16 10.74
CA PRO A 97 2.92 -6.13 11.71
C PRO A 97 4.18 -6.79 11.14
N ILE A 98 5.29 -6.05 10.98
CA ILE A 98 6.53 -6.51 10.33
C ILE A 98 6.93 -7.93 10.76
N LYS A 99 7.26 -8.11 12.05
CA LYS A 99 7.82 -9.38 12.55
C LYS A 99 6.87 -10.56 12.34
N LYS A 100 5.63 -10.43 12.81
CA LYS A 100 4.61 -11.49 12.70
C LYS A 100 4.33 -11.86 11.24
N SER A 101 4.29 -10.85 10.35
CA SER A 101 4.02 -11.08 8.93
C SER A 101 5.18 -11.75 8.22
N LEU A 102 6.42 -11.36 8.49
CA LEU A 102 7.60 -12.01 7.91
C LEU A 102 7.78 -13.45 8.42
N GLU A 103 7.53 -13.70 9.72
CA GLU A 103 7.53 -15.06 10.29
C GLU A 103 6.43 -15.93 9.64
N LYS A 104 5.26 -15.35 9.38
CA LYS A 104 4.16 -16.04 8.68
C LYS A 104 4.50 -16.30 7.22
N CYS A 105 5.08 -15.34 6.51
CA CYS A 105 5.59 -15.56 5.17
C CYS A 105 6.58 -16.72 5.12
N TYR A 106 7.51 -16.76 6.08
CA TYR A 106 8.48 -17.86 6.15
C TYR A 106 7.82 -19.24 6.27
N LYS A 107 6.71 -19.33 7.01
CA LYS A 107 5.95 -20.60 7.18
C LYS A 107 5.17 -20.98 5.93
N LEU A 108 4.53 -20.00 5.27
CA LEU A 108 3.67 -20.22 4.11
C LEU A 108 4.42 -20.36 2.78
N LEU A 109 5.71 -20.03 2.75
CA LEU A 109 6.54 -20.17 1.55
C LEU A 109 7.05 -21.60 1.38
N ASN A 110 6.98 -22.08 0.14
CA ASN A 110 7.69 -23.25 -0.32
C ASN A 110 9.21 -23.10 -0.07
N SER A 111 9.97 -24.20 -0.11
CA SER A 111 11.44 -24.14 -0.11
C SER A 111 11.91 -23.31 -1.32
N ASN A 112 12.84 -22.38 -1.07
CA ASN A 112 13.30 -21.40 -2.06
C ASN A 112 12.22 -20.44 -2.59
N GLY A 113 11.05 -20.36 -1.95
CA GLY A 113 10.01 -19.41 -2.30
C GLY A 113 10.38 -17.95 -1.97
N TYR A 114 9.61 -17.01 -2.47
CA TYR A 114 9.97 -15.60 -2.48
C TYR A 114 8.94 -14.72 -1.76
N ILE A 115 9.42 -13.60 -1.19
CA ILE A 115 8.58 -12.47 -0.81
C ILE A 115 8.91 -11.31 -1.73
N LEU A 116 7.91 -10.71 -2.37
CA LEU A 116 8.03 -9.46 -3.10
C LEU A 116 7.25 -8.37 -2.35
N ILE A 117 7.96 -7.33 -1.92
CA ILE A 117 7.38 -6.18 -1.21
C ILE A 117 7.59 -4.95 -2.07
N CYS A 118 6.48 -4.31 -2.48
CA CYS A 118 6.46 -3.05 -3.22
C CYS A 118 5.72 -2.04 -2.35
N ASP A 119 6.45 -1.26 -1.56
CA ASP A 119 5.84 -0.32 -0.61
C ASP A 119 6.81 0.80 -0.22
N PHE A 120 6.30 1.84 0.42
CA PHE A 120 7.13 2.90 0.95
C PHE A 120 7.42 2.71 2.44
N PHE A 121 8.61 3.18 2.85
CA PHE A 121 9.11 3.08 4.21
C PHE A 121 9.56 4.46 4.71
N GLN A 122 9.62 4.64 6.02
CA GLN A 122 10.25 5.78 6.67
C GLN A 122 11.75 5.56 6.72
N LYS A 123 12.53 6.53 6.19
CA LYS A 123 13.99 6.49 6.24
C LYS A 123 14.51 6.61 7.67
N ASP A 124 14.01 7.62 8.39
CA ASP A 124 14.36 7.87 9.78
C ASP A 124 13.10 8.01 10.65
N PRO A 125 12.80 7.04 11.52
CA PRO A 125 11.63 7.09 12.39
C PRO A 125 11.76 8.14 13.52
N SER A 126 12.95 8.70 13.78
CA SER A 126 13.15 9.75 14.78
C SER A 126 12.67 11.11 14.30
N HIS A 127 12.63 11.34 12.99
CA HIS A 127 12.09 12.56 12.42
C HIS A 127 10.57 12.55 12.43
N PHE A 128 10.02 13.61 13.05
CA PHE A 128 8.57 13.84 12.96
C PHE A 128 8.22 14.26 11.54
N THR A 129 7.35 13.49 10.89
CA THR A 129 6.85 13.79 9.55
C THR A 129 5.34 13.89 9.53
N GLU A 130 4.82 14.85 8.78
CA GLU A 130 3.39 14.92 8.45
C GLU A 130 3.00 13.82 7.44
N LEU A 131 3.94 13.32 6.64
CA LEU A 131 3.77 12.18 5.75
C LEU A 131 3.68 10.88 6.54
N ARG A 132 2.46 10.56 6.97
CA ARG A 132 2.18 9.36 7.75
C ARG A 132 2.24 8.09 6.91
N GLY A 133 2.32 6.95 7.59
CA GLY A 133 2.37 5.61 6.97
C GLY A 133 3.78 5.15 6.64
N GLY A 134 3.86 3.91 6.21
CA GLY A 134 5.11 3.20 6.00
C GLY A 134 5.78 2.76 7.30
N HIS A 135 6.35 1.60 7.29
CA HIS A 135 7.18 1.11 8.39
C HIS A 135 8.55 1.79 8.40
N SER A 136 9.22 1.80 9.55
CA SER A 136 10.64 2.17 9.64
C SER A 136 11.48 1.21 8.80
N PHE A 137 12.23 1.73 7.83
CA PHE A 137 13.09 0.93 6.96
C PHE A 137 14.21 0.24 7.75
N PRO A 138 14.94 0.91 8.65
CA PRO A 138 15.94 0.24 9.50
C PRO A 138 15.34 -0.90 10.34
N ARG A 139 14.13 -0.70 10.90
CA ARG A 139 13.45 -1.76 11.65
C ARG A 139 13.09 -2.95 10.77
N PHE A 140 12.59 -2.70 9.57
CA PHE A 140 12.31 -3.75 8.60
C PHE A 140 13.57 -4.54 8.26
N GLN A 141 14.68 -3.85 7.93
CA GLN A 141 15.95 -4.48 7.62
C GLN A 141 16.46 -5.36 8.76
N ASN A 142 16.41 -4.88 10.00
CA ASN A 142 16.82 -5.66 11.16
C ASN A 142 15.98 -6.94 11.33
N VAL A 143 14.68 -6.88 11.08
CA VAL A 143 13.80 -8.05 11.22
C VAL A 143 14.03 -9.04 10.09
N ILE A 144 14.09 -8.60 8.82
CA ILE A 144 14.26 -9.50 7.68
C ILE A 144 15.62 -10.21 7.73
N GLN A 145 16.68 -9.51 8.18
CA GLN A 145 18.02 -10.08 8.38
C GLN A 145 18.06 -11.11 9.52
N SER A 146 17.19 -10.99 10.54
CA SER A 146 17.10 -11.99 11.62
C SER A 146 16.40 -13.29 11.19
N LEU A 147 15.75 -13.29 10.03
CA LEU A 147 15.12 -14.45 9.43
C LEU A 147 16.01 -14.98 8.29
N LYS A 148 15.81 -16.25 7.94
CA LYS A 148 16.60 -16.88 6.86
C LYS A 148 16.09 -16.48 5.47
N PHE A 149 16.18 -15.19 5.16
CA PHE A 149 15.89 -14.63 3.85
C PHE A 149 17.14 -14.04 3.22
N LYS A 150 17.33 -14.33 1.93
CA LYS A 150 18.38 -13.73 1.10
C LYS A 150 17.77 -12.65 0.23
N GLU A 151 18.33 -11.44 0.26
CA GLU A 151 17.95 -10.38 -0.67
C GLU A 151 18.41 -10.74 -2.09
N ILE A 152 17.46 -10.73 -3.03
CA ILE A 152 17.71 -11.00 -4.47
C ILE A 152 17.76 -9.69 -5.25
N SER A 153 16.83 -8.78 -4.97
CA SER A 153 16.81 -7.44 -5.56
C SER A 153 16.22 -6.41 -4.60
N ASN A 154 16.68 -5.16 -4.74
CA ASN A 154 16.21 -4.03 -3.94
C ASN A 154 16.31 -2.76 -4.80
N ILE A 155 15.21 -2.38 -5.43
CA ILE A 155 15.13 -1.27 -6.36
C ILE A 155 14.47 -0.09 -5.66
N ASP A 156 15.17 1.02 -5.57
CA ASP A 156 14.63 2.29 -5.07
C ASP A 156 13.96 3.05 -6.22
N VAL A 157 12.67 3.29 -6.09
CA VAL A 157 11.86 4.05 -7.06
C VAL A 157 11.30 5.33 -6.45
N THR A 158 11.93 5.82 -5.40
CA THR A 158 11.47 7.01 -4.65
C THR A 158 11.31 8.22 -5.55
N GLU A 159 12.34 8.51 -6.36
CA GLU A 159 12.33 9.66 -7.27
C GLU A 159 11.23 9.55 -8.35
N GLN A 160 11.02 8.34 -8.87
CA GLN A 160 9.99 8.08 -9.88
C GLN A 160 8.56 8.17 -9.31
N THR A 161 8.40 7.90 -8.01
CA THR A 161 7.10 7.92 -7.32
C THR A 161 6.76 9.30 -6.75
N ALA A 162 7.77 10.09 -6.39
CA ALA A 162 7.60 11.42 -5.78
C ALA A 162 6.67 12.38 -6.56
N PRO A 163 6.69 12.44 -7.90
CA PRO A 163 5.76 13.28 -8.66
C PRO A 163 4.29 12.95 -8.43
N THR A 164 3.95 11.68 -8.13
CA THR A 164 2.57 11.27 -7.83
C THR A 164 2.05 11.93 -6.54
N ILE A 165 2.93 12.10 -5.56
CA ILE A 165 2.62 12.79 -4.30
C ILE A 165 2.34 14.28 -4.56
N GLN A 166 3.13 14.90 -5.44
CA GLN A 166 2.92 16.30 -5.82
C GLN A 166 1.57 16.50 -6.53
N ILE A 167 1.22 15.59 -7.46
CA ILE A 167 -0.08 15.64 -8.16
C ILE A 167 -1.24 15.52 -7.14
N LEU A 168 -1.09 14.68 -6.12
CA LEU A 168 -2.09 14.54 -5.06
C LEU A 168 -2.20 15.83 -4.23
N ASP A 169 -1.08 16.43 -3.84
CA ASP A 169 -1.06 17.70 -3.08
C ASP A 169 -1.69 18.84 -3.89
N ASP A 170 -1.32 18.97 -5.15
CA ASP A 170 -1.88 19.96 -6.07
C ASP A 170 -3.40 19.78 -6.22
N PHE A 171 -3.87 18.55 -6.39
CA PHE A 171 -5.30 18.24 -6.45
C PHE A 171 -6.03 18.62 -5.15
N LEU A 172 -5.48 18.23 -4.00
CA LEU A 172 -6.06 18.55 -2.69
C LEU A 172 -6.07 20.06 -2.42
N THR A 173 -5.03 20.77 -2.84
CA THR A 173 -4.91 22.21 -2.64
C THR A 173 -5.82 23.00 -3.59
N GLN A 174 -5.82 22.64 -4.88
CA GLN A 174 -6.56 23.38 -5.92
C GLN A 174 -8.07 23.09 -5.88
N PHE A 175 -8.48 21.86 -5.56
CA PHE A 175 -9.89 21.46 -5.58
C PHE A 175 -10.44 21.18 -4.17
N GLY A 176 -9.72 20.46 -3.35
CA GLY A 176 -10.15 20.08 -2.01
C GLY A 176 -10.26 21.27 -1.07
N GLY A 177 -9.32 22.22 -1.14
CA GLY A 177 -9.32 23.44 -0.34
C GLY A 177 -10.56 24.34 -0.62
N PRO A 178 -10.79 24.75 -1.86
CA PRO A 178 -12.00 25.52 -2.25
C PRO A 178 -13.30 24.80 -1.92
N LEU A 179 -13.42 23.49 -2.21
CA LEU A 179 -14.61 22.69 -1.88
C LEU A 179 -14.90 22.66 -0.38
N LYS A 180 -13.87 22.50 0.43
CA LYS A 180 -13.97 22.56 1.90
C LYS A 180 -14.41 23.95 2.36
N SER A 181 -13.87 25.03 1.78
CA SER A 181 -14.24 26.39 2.11
C SER A 181 -15.71 26.67 1.76
N LEU A 182 -16.16 26.21 0.59
CA LEU A 182 -17.56 26.32 0.16
C LEU A 182 -18.50 25.54 1.09
N THR A 183 -18.13 24.30 1.46
CA THR A 183 -18.90 23.47 2.39
C THR A 183 -19.01 24.13 3.76
N ASN A 184 -17.90 24.67 4.28
CA ASN A 184 -17.89 25.38 5.55
C ASN A 184 -18.79 26.64 5.49
N PHE A 185 -18.66 27.44 4.42
CA PHE A 185 -19.48 28.61 4.20
C PHE A 185 -20.98 28.26 4.18
N TYR A 186 -21.36 27.23 3.43
CA TYR A 186 -22.75 26.76 3.38
C TYR A 186 -23.29 26.31 4.76
N LEU A 187 -22.51 25.50 5.49
CA LEU A 187 -22.90 25.02 6.81
C LEU A 187 -22.98 26.15 7.84
N GLU A 188 -22.08 27.13 7.79
CA GLU A 188 -22.11 28.27 8.72
C GLU A 188 -23.30 29.20 8.45
N ASN A 189 -23.63 29.41 7.21
CA ASN A 189 -24.76 30.29 6.85
C ASN A 189 -26.10 29.60 7.03
N ARG A 190 -26.23 28.34 6.69
CA ARG A 190 -27.51 27.63 6.70
C ARG A 190 -27.82 26.97 8.06
N TYR A 191 -26.80 26.51 8.76
CA TYR A 191 -26.89 25.76 10.02
C TYR A 191 -25.84 26.19 11.04
N PRO A 192 -25.84 27.44 11.53
CA PRO A 192 -24.73 28.00 12.31
C PRO A 192 -24.50 27.27 13.64
N MET A 193 -25.56 26.88 14.36
CA MET A 193 -25.42 26.16 15.62
C MET A 193 -24.88 24.74 15.41
N PHE A 194 -25.37 24.05 14.39
CA PHE A 194 -24.93 22.72 14.03
C PHE A 194 -23.47 22.73 13.58
N SER A 195 -23.07 23.72 12.78
CA SER A 195 -21.67 23.92 12.35
C SER A 195 -20.74 24.12 13.55
N LYS A 196 -21.11 24.97 14.51
CA LYS A 196 -20.34 25.18 15.75
C LYS A 196 -20.19 23.88 16.55
N LEU A 197 -21.28 23.12 16.71
CA LEU A 197 -21.27 21.84 17.43
C LEU A 197 -20.38 20.80 16.75
N LEU A 198 -20.48 20.67 15.41
CA LEU A 198 -19.63 19.78 14.63
C LEU A 198 -18.15 20.16 14.76
N LYS A 199 -17.81 21.45 14.58
CA LYS A 199 -16.45 21.94 14.70
C LYS A 199 -15.88 21.71 16.09
N TRP A 200 -16.67 21.92 17.14
CA TRP A 200 -16.26 21.64 18.53
C TRP A 200 -16.04 20.13 18.76
N LYS A 201 -17.04 19.30 18.40
CA LYS A 201 -16.97 17.83 18.58
C LYS A 201 -15.81 17.20 17.83
N TYR A 202 -15.58 17.61 16.59
CA TYR A 202 -14.55 17.04 15.70
C TYR A 202 -13.29 17.89 15.59
N ARG A 203 -13.09 18.91 16.44
CA ARG A 203 -11.98 19.86 16.39
C ARG A 203 -10.61 19.22 16.22
N LYS A 204 -10.33 18.12 16.95
CA LYS A 204 -9.06 17.40 16.88
C LYS A 204 -8.89 16.69 15.52
N ARG A 205 -9.97 16.10 14.99
CA ARG A 205 -9.95 15.43 13.66
C ARG A 205 -9.81 16.46 12.54
N ILE A 206 -10.55 17.54 12.60
CA ILE A 206 -10.48 18.63 11.60
C ILE A 206 -9.08 19.24 11.59
N LYS A 207 -8.51 19.54 12.76
CA LYS A 207 -7.13 20.06 12.86
C LYS A 207 -6.12 19.07 12.28
N LYS A 208 -6.27 17.78 12.56
CA LYS A 208 -5.43 16.71 12.02
C LYS A 208 -5.53 16.61 10.49
N LEU A 209 -6.76 16.59 9.93
CA LEU A 209 -6.98 16.53 8.50
C LEU A 209 -6.41 17.77 7.78
N ASN A 210 -6.63 18.95 8.35
CA ASN A 210 -6.08 20.19 7.80
C ASN A 210 -4.56 20.15 7.72
N ARG A 211 -3.91 19.66 8.77
CA ARG A 211 -2.46 19.55 8.84
C ARG A 211 -1.91 18.53 7.83
N ILE A 212 -2.60 17.40 7.64
CA ILE A 212 -2.13 16.34 6.75
C ILE A 212 -2.39 16.67 5.27
N TYR A 213 -3.57 17.16 4.93
CA TYR A 213 -4.04 17.24 3.55
C TYR A 213 -4.15 18.65 2.98
N PHE A 214 -4.04 19.70 3.81
CA PHE A 214 -4.26 21.08 3.38
C PHE A 214 -3.16 22.02 3.92
N SER A 215 -2.01 21.49 4.30
CA SER A 215 -0.88 22.28 4.77
C SER A 215 0.09 22.67 3.65
N GLY A 216 -0.04 22.06 2.45
CA GLY A 216 0.92 22.22 1.35
C GLY A 216 2.28 21.58 1.66
N GLN A 217 2.33 20.63 2.60
CA GLN A 217 3.56 19.95 3.02
C GLN A 217 3.71 18.56 2.39
N LEU A 218 2.75 18.12 1.57
CA LEU A 218 2.83 16.86 0.83
C LEU A 218 3.65 17.02 -0.45
N THR A 219 4.84 17.59 -0.35
CA THR A 219 5.69 17.85 -1.51
C THR A 219 6.48 16.62 -1.92
N ALA A 220 6.82 16.54 -3.21
CA ALA A 220 7.70 15.50 -3.74
C ALA A 220 9.07 15.50 -3.00
N GLN A 221 9.59 16.69 -2.70
CA GLN A 221 10.86 16.85 -2.00
C GLN A 221 10.78 16.27 -0.57
N GLU A 222 9.77 16.63 0.21
CA GLU A 222 9.59 16.11 1.57
C GLU A 222 9.39 14.58 1.57
N PHE A 223 8.66 14.07 0.56
CA PHE A 223 8.55 12.62 0.39
C PHE A 223 9.92 11.98 0.15
N MET A 224 10.73 12.50 -0.76
CA MET A 224 12.07 11.97 -1.05
C MET A 224 13.04 12.07 0.14
N GLU A 225 12.92 13.10 0.96
CA GLU A 225 13.75 13.26 2.16
C GLU A 225 13.40 12.24 3.25
N GLN A 226 12.12 12.01 3.48
CA GLN A 226 11.64 11.26 4.64
C GLN A 226 11.24 9.82 4.33
N LYS A 227 10.90 9.51 3.09
CA LYS A 227 10.44 8.20 2.66
C LYS A 227 11.37 7.59 1.61
N THR A 228 11.28 6.27 1.51
CA THR A 228 11.84 5.52 0.39
C THR A 228 10.78 4.55 -0.11
N TYR A 229 10.55 4.51 -1.43
CA TYR A 229 9.66 3.56 -2.07
C TYR A 229 10.50 2.48 -2.75
N ARG A 230 10.25 1.22 -2.39
CA ARG A 230 11.12 0.13 -2.81
C ARG A 230 10.36 -1.06 -3.35
N PHE A 231 10.95 -1.68 -4.37
CA PHE A 231 10.64 -3.03 -4.80
C PHE A 231 11.72 -3.95 -4.29
N MET A 232 11.36 -4.83 -3.37
CA MET A 232 12.31 -5.71 -2.69
C MET A 232 11.89 -7.16 -2.85
N LEU A 233 12.76 -7.97 -3.43
CA LEU A 233 12.58 -9.41 -3.59
C LEU A 233 13.54 -10.15 -2.67
N TYR A 234 12.98 -10.99 -1.82
CA TYR A 234 13.73 -11.85 -0.90
C TYR A 234 13.39 -13.31 -1.16
N GLN A 235 14.39 -14.20 -1.04
CA GLN A 235 14.22 -15.63 -1.17
C GLN A 235 14.40 -16.32 0.18
N LYS A 236 13.50 -17.25 0.53
CA LYS A 236 13.60 -18.14 1.68
C LYS A 236 14.79 -19.09 1.49
N GLN A 237 15.63 -19.21 2.53
CA GLN A 237 16.80 -20.11 2.59
C GLN A 237 16.47 -21.35 3.41
#